data_e2b89b30f8f19c3516b75602915bb054
#
_entry.id   e2b89b30f8f19c3516b75602915bb054
#
_cell.length_a   1.000
_cell.length_b   1.000
_cell.length_c   1.000
_cell.angle_alpha   90.00
_cell.angle_beta   90.00
_cell.angle_gamma   90.00
#
_symmetry.space_group_name_H-M   'P 1'
#
loop_
_entity.id
_entity.type
_entity.pdbx_description
1 polymer ?
#
loop_
_entity_poly.entity_id
_entity_poly.type
_entity_poly.pdbx_seq_one_letter_code
_entity_poly.pdbx_strand_id
1 'polypeptide(L)'
;MRYTSVLCLLCLLLMAVTCKRNDKVAAQLAGKVWLHSFEEDEEGLWVYRPNTYDFPPSRGRTGFSIEPGGVFKRFEIAPTDGLQEEQGEWEQLQNDLVQIRMADGSAPPTEYRMQIVSLKDGLLKVRRME
;
A
#
# COMPACT_ATOMS: atom_id res chain seq x y z
N MET A 1 30.36 -23.97 28.01
CA MET A 1 30.42 -23.97 26.54
C MET A 1 29.18 -24.51 25.87
N ARG A 2 28.47 -25.46 26.47
CA ARG A 2 27.24 -26.00 25.85
C ARG A 2 26.04 -25.02 25.88
N TYR A 3 25.99 -24.13 26.84
CA TYR A 3 24.87 -23.19 27.03
C TYR A 3 24.96 -21.93 26.13
N THR A 4 26.14 -21.54 25.75
CA THR A 4 26.35 -20.36 24.84
C THR A 4 25.86 -20.64 23.43
N SER A 5 26.02 -21.87 22.92
CA SER A 5 25.52 -22.25 21.59
C SER A 5 24.00 -22.33 21.54
N VAL A 6 23.36 -22.78 22.60
CA VAL A 6 21.90 -22.84 22.71
C VAL A 6 21.31 -21.46 22.85
N LEU A 7 21.98 -20.55 23.56
CA LEU A 7 21.53 -19.16 23.71
C LEU A 7 21.61 -18.39 22.38
N CYS A 8 22.67 -18.57 21.59
CA CYS A 8 22.81 -17.97 20.27
C CYS A 8 21.74 -18.48 19.29
N LEU A 9 21.41 -19.76 19.35
CA LEU A 9 20.38 -20.35 18.51
C LEU A 9 18.99 -19.78 18.85
N LEU A 10 18.73 -19.60 20.14
CA LEU A 10 17.47 -19.01 20.62
C LEU A 10 17.32 -17.55 20.20
N CYS A 11 18.40 -16.75 20.23
CA CYS A 11 18.41 -15.38 19.77
C CYS A 11 18.15 -15.28 18.26
N LEU A 12 18.71 -16.18 17.46
CA LEU A 12 18.47 -16.23 16.01
C LEU A 12 17.00 -16.56 15.68
N LEU A 13 16.39 -17.45 16.45
CA LEU A 13 14.97 -17.79 16.27
C LEU A 13 14.05 -16.61 16.61
N LEU A 14 14.38 -15.83 17.64
CA LEU A 14 13.62 -14.64 18.02
C LEU A 14 13.72 -13.53 16.96
N MET A 15 14.87 -13.37 16.30
CA MET A 15 15.05 -12.40 15.22
C MET A 15 14.24 -12.78 13.97
N ALA A 16 14.12 -14.05 13.64
CA ALA A 16 13.33 -14.52 12.51
C ALA A 16 11.83 -14.28 12.70
N VAL A 17 11.32 -14.27 13.92
CA VAL A 17 9.91 -14.03 14.24
C VAL A 17 9.54 -12.55 14.10
N THR A 18 10.45 -11.62 14.41
CA THR A 18 10.20 -10.18 14.30
C THR A 18 10.14 -9.69 12.84
N CYS A 19 10.86 -10.31 11.92
CA CYS A 19 10.84 -9.93 10.49
C CYS A 19 9.50 -10.27 9.80
N LYS A 20 8.74 -11.24 10.28
CA LYS A 20 7.46 -11.64 9.66
C LYS A 20 6.30 -10.67 9.92
N ARG A 21 6.38 -9.82 10.93
CA ARG A 21 5.30 -8.89 11.28
C ARG A 21 5.21 -7.68 10.36
N ASN A 22 6.32 -7.26 9.76
CA ASN A 22 6.38 -6.03 8.96
C ASN A 22 5.93 -6.22 7.52
N ASP A 23 5.84 -7.46 7.02
CA ASP A 23 5.48 -7.76 5.63
C ASP A 23 3.99 -8.02 5.41
N LYS A 24 3.17 -7.94 6.46
CA LYS A 24 1.77 -8.36 6.41
C LYS A 24 0.92 -7.50 5.47
N VAL A 25 1.11 -6.18 5.52
CA VAL A 25 0.39 -5.24 4.65
C VAL A 25 0.85 -5.41 3.21
N ALA A 26 2.16 -5.47 2.98
CA ALA A 26 2.72 -5.69 1.65
C ALA A 26 2.22 -6.99 1.03
N ALA A 27 2.16 -8.07 1.81
CA ALA A 27 1.68 -9.36 1.33
C ALA A 27 0.19 -9.33 0.93
N GLN A 28 -0.62 -8.53 1.61
CA GLN A 28 -2.05 -8.41 1.32
C GLN A 28 -2.33 -7.51 0.13
N LEU A 29 -1.57 -6.44 -0.03
CA LEU A 29 -1.79 -5.43 -1.07
C LEU A 29 -0.95 -5.65 -2.33
N ALA A 30 0.20 -6.32 -2.21
CA ALA A 30 1.13 -6.49 -3.31
C ALA A 30 0.57 -7.35 -4.43
N GLY A 31 1.01 -7.07 -5.65
CA GLY A 31 0.62 -7.84 -6.84
C GLY A 31 -0.76 -7.52 -7.38
N LYS A 32 -1.43 -6.51 -6.85
CA LYS A 32 -2.76 -6.08 -7.31
C LYS A 32 -2.74 -4.60 -7.64
N VAL A 33 -3.52 -4.23 -8.65
CA VAL A 33 -3.86 -2.83 -8.91
C VAL A 33 -5.17 -2.54 -8.19
N TRP A 34 -5.13 -1.52 -7.32
CA TRP A 34 -6.29 -1.10 -6.54
C TRP A 34 -6.90 0.13 -7.20
N LEU A 35 -8.15 0.04 -7.61
CA LEU A 35 -8.87 1.15 -8.23
C LEU A 35 -9.85 1.76 -7.26
N HIS A 36 -10.00 3.07 -7.34
CA HIS A 36 -10.86 3.84 -6.45
C HIS A 36 -12.33 3.56 -6.75
N SER A 37 -13.01 2.97 -5.79
CA SER A 37 -14.45 2.73 -5.82
C SER A 37 -15.17 3.90 -5.14
N PHE A 38 -15.19 5.04 -5.82
CA PHE A 38 -15.67 6.28 -5.24
C PHE A 38 -17.16 6.23 -4.88
N GLU A 39 -17.93 5.36 -5.53
CA GLU A 39 -19.36 5.15 -5.20
C GLU A 39 -19.54 4.59 -3.78
N GLU A 40 -18.52 3.95 -3.24
CA GLU A 40 -18.56 3.31 -1.92
C GLU A 40 -17.85 4.12 -0.84
N ASP A 41 -17.29 5.28 -1.17
CA ASP A 41 -16.59 6.11 -0.20
C ASP A 41 -17.46 6.45 1.00
N GLU A 42 -16.85 6.43 2.16
CA GLU A 42 -17.46 6.84 3.42
C GLU A 42 -16.82 8.15 3.89
N GLU A 43 -17.42 8.81 4.86
CA GLU A 43 -16.87 10.04 5.40
C GLU A 43 -15.46 9.82 5.96
N GLY A 44 -14.47 10.47 5.37
CA GLY A 44 -13.07 10.35 5.76
C GLY A 44 -12.39 9.05 5.33
N LEU A 45 -13.08 8.18 4.60
CA LEU A 45 -12.53 6.91 4.14
C LEU A 45 -12.65 6.79 2.62
N TRP A 46 -11.55 6.42 1.98
CA TRP A 46 -11.50 6.10 0.56
C TRP A 46 -11.57 4.60 0.38
N VAL A 47 -12.41 4.16 -0.54
CA VAL A 47 -12.65 2.74 -0.78
C VAL A 47 -12.00 2.33 -2.09
N TYR A 48 -11.27 1.22 -2.07
CA TYR A 48 -10.58 0.66 -3.23
C TYR A 48 -10.97 -0.80 -3.40
N ARG A 49 -11.01 -1.23 -4.65
CA ARG A 49 -11.20 -2.63 -5.01
C ARG A 49 -10.17 -3.07 -6.05
N PRO A 50 -9.83 -4.36 -6.11
CA PRO A 50 -8.91 -4.83 -7.17
C PRO A 50 -9.48 -4.53 -8.55
N ASN A 51 -8.59 -4.35 -9.52
CA ASN A 51 -8.98 -4.06 -10.90
C ASN A 51 -9.79 -5.18 -11.57
N THR A 52 -9.86 -6.35 -10.95
CA THR A 52 -10.70 -7.47 -11.40
C THR A 52 -12.16 -7.34 -10.96
N TYR A 53 -12.47 -6.38 -10.08
CA TYR A 53 -13.84 -6.14 -9.64
C TYR A 53 -14.69 -5.57 -10.78
N ASP A 54 -15.97 -5.96 -10.82
CA ASP A 54 -16.91 -5.48 -11.82
C ASP A 54 -17.47 -4.11 -11.40
N PHE A 55 -16.73 -3.06 -11.78
CA PHE A 55 -17.10 -1.69 -11.43
C PHE A 55 -18.26 -1.18 -12.27
N PRO A 56 -19.11 -0.30 -11.71
CA PRO A 56 -20.04 0.47 -12.53
C PRO A 56 -19.30 1.31 -13.58
N PRO A 57 -19.93 1.64 -14.71
CA PRO A 57 -19.29 2.46 -15.74
C PRO A 57 -18.86 3.83 -15.20
N SER A 58 -17.66 4.27 -15.58
CA SER A 58 -17.18 5.61 -15.27
C SER A 58 -16.17 6.03 -16.35
N ARG A 59 -15.85 7.32 -16.39
CA ARG A 59 -14.88 7.88 -17.37
C ARG A 59 -13.43 7.48 -17.08
N GLY A 60 -13.17 6.84 -15.99
CA GLY A 60 -11.87 6.43 -15.54
C GLY A 60 -11.82 6.39 -14.04
N ARG A 61 -10.91 5.59 -13.51
CA ARG A 61 -10.74 5.46 -12.07
C ARG A 61 -9.28 5.65 -11.75
N THR A 62 -9.01 6.45 -10.74
CA THR A 62 -7.67 6.56 -10.17
C THR A 62 -7.38 5.32 -9.31
N GLY A 63 -6.12 5.11 -9.01
CA GLY A 63 -5.75 3.96 -8.20
C GLY A 63 -4.26 3.90 -7.93
N PHE A 64 -3.83 2.78 -7.40
CA PHE A 64 -2.44 2.56 -7.08
C PHE A 64 -2.10 1.08 -7.07
N SER A 65 -0.80 0.80 -7.12
CA SER A 65 -0.27 -0.53 -6.80
C SER A 65 0.91 -0.39 -5.86
N ILE A 66 1.02 -1.33 -4.93
CA ILE A 66 2.15 -1.48 -4.03
C ILE A 66 2.92 -2.72 -4.51
N GLU A 67 4.20 -2.55 -4.78
CA GLU A 67 5.04 -3.65 -5.24
C GLU A 67 6.09 -3.99 -4.18
N PRO A 68 6.50 -5.27 -4.07
CA PRO A 68 7.61 -5.63 -3.21
C PRO A 68 8.87 -4.85 -3.61
N GLY A 69 9.71 -4.52 -2.62
CA GLY A 69 10.91 -3.73 -2.88
C GLY A 69 10.73 -2.22 -2.75
N GLY A 70 9.54 -1.76 -2.35
CA GLY A 70 9.31 -0.35 -2.05
C GLY A 70 8.85 0.49 -3.24
N VAL A 71 8.47 -0.12 -4.36
CA VAL A 71 7.94 0.61 -5.51
C VAL A 71 6.45 0.87 -5.32
N PHE A 72 6.04 2.12 -5.52
CA PHE A 72 4.65 2.55 -5.52
C PHE A 72 4.30 3.12 -6.89
N LYS A 73 3.18 2.72 -7.44
CA LYS A 73 2.64 3.26 -8.69
C LYS A 73 1.29 3.88 -8.43
N ARG A 74 1.11 5.10 -8.93
CA ARG A 74 -0.16 5.81 -8.85
C ARG A 74 -0.72 5.98 -10.26
N PHE A 75 -2.00 5.72 -10.41
CA PHE A 75 -2.70 5.85 -11.68
C PHE A 75 -3.66 7.05 -11.57
N GLU A 76 -3.42 8.05 -12.40
CA GLU A 76 -4.22 9.27 -12.47
C GLU A 76 -4.87 9.39 -13.83
N ILE A 77 -5.93 10.18 -13.92
CA ILE A 77 -6.59 10.46 -15.18
C ILE A 77 -5.77 11.53 -15.91
N ALA A 78 -5.27 11.18 -17.09
CA ALA A 78 -4.52 12.13 -17.93
C ALA A 78 -5.46 13.19 -18.52
N PRO A 79 -4.94 14.37 -18.92
CA PRO A 79 -5.74 15.40 -19.58
C PRO A 79 -6.44 14.93 -20.87
N THR A 80 -5.94 13.83 -21.48
CA THR A 80 -6.49 13.24 -22.69
C THR A 80 -7.48 12.10 -22.42
N ASP A 81 -8.01 12.00 -21.20
CA ASP A 81 -8.95 10.97 -20.71
C ASP A 81 -8.36 9.55 -20.60
N GLY A 82 -7.06 9.35 -20.84
CA GLY A 82 -6.36 8.10 -20.58
C GLY A 82 -5.88 8.02 -19.12
N LEU A 83 -5.34 6.87 -18.73
CA LEU A 83 -4.68 6.72 -17.44
C LEU A 83 -3.20 7.06 -17.59
N GLN A 84 -2.70 7.85 -16.64
CA GLN A 84 -1.29 8.20 -16.52
C GLN A 84 -0.70 7.52 -15.31
N GLU A 85 0.42 6.82 -15.50
CA GLU A 85 1.13 6.15 -14.43
C GLU A 85 2.23 7.05 -13.89
N GLU A 86 2.26 7.22 -12.58
CA GLU A 86 3.32 7.93 -11.87
C GLU A 86 3.98 6.97 -10.88
N GLN A 87 5.30 7.04 -10.79
CA GLN A 87 6.05 6.17 -9.89
C GLN A 87 6.47 6.90 -8.63
N GLY A 88 6.59 6.15 -7.55
CA GLY A 88 7.06 6.63 -6.27
C GLY A 88 7.59 5.48 -5.45
N GLU A 89 7.76 5.77 -4.17
CA GLU A 89 8.27 4.81 -3.18
C GLU A 89 7.28 4.70 -2.03
N TRP A 90 7.24 3.54 -1.41
CA TRP A 90 6.46 3.33 -0.20
C TRP A 90 7.31 2.70 0.89
N GLU A 91 6.96 3.02 2.13
CA GLU A 91 7.60 2.47 3.31
C GLU A 91 6.54 2.19 4.36
N GLN A 92 6.58 1.02 4.97
CA GLN A 92 5.68 0.69 6.07
C GLN A 92 6.24 1.27 7.36
N LEU A 93 5.47 2.16 7.99
CA LEU A 93 5.86 2.80 9.26
C LEU A 93 5.37 2.00 10.47
N GLN A 94 4.14 1.49 10.39
CA GLN A 94 3.49 0.67 11.40
C GLN A 94 2.67 -0.41 10.71
N ASN A 95 2.02 -1.27 11.46
CA ASN A 95 1.27 -2.40 10.92
C ASN A 95 0.23 -2.00 9.85
N ASP A 96 -0.38 -0.83 10.02
CA ASP A 96 -1.46 -0.34 9.17
C ASP A 96 -1.15 1.01 8.52
N LEU A 97 0.06 1.54 8.70
CA LEU A 97 0.44 2.87 8.24
C LEU A 97 1.57 2.79 7.23
N VAL A 98 1.34 3.35 6.05
CA VAL A 98 2.28 3.36 4.94
C VAL A 98 2.60 4.81 4.58
N GLN A 99 3.88 5.14 4.44
CA GLN A 99 4.31 6.43 3.91
C GLN A 99 4.61 6.31 2.42
N ILE A 100 4.13 7.27 1.65
CA ILE A 100 4.27 7.30 0.20
C ILE A 100 4.98 8.58 -0.19
N ARG A 101 6.01 8.44 -1.02
CA ARG A 101 6.75 9.56 -1.61
C ARG A 101 6.68 9.43 -3.13
N MET A 102 6.11 10.43 -3.78
CA MET A 102 5.98 10.44 -5.22
C MET A 102 7.16 11.13 -5.88
N ALA A 103 7.64 10.56 -6.99
CA ALA A 103 8.66 11.16 -7.85
C ALA A 103 7.98 11.96 -8.97
N ASP A 104 7.19 12.97 -8.59
CA ASP A 104 6.38 13.76 -9.52
C ASP A 104 7.08 15.03 -10.01
N GLY A 105 8.36 15.19 -9.70
CA GLY A 105 9.13 16.38 -10.05
C GLY A 105 8.91 17.57 -9.13
N SER A 106 8.07 17.46 -8.11
CA SER A 106 7.88 18.50 -7.11
C SER A 106 9.13 18.69 -6.25
N ALA A 107 9.37 19.92 -5.81
CA ALA A 107 10.43 20.23 -4.86
C ALA A 107 9.84 21.07 -3.72
N PRO A 108 9.63 20.49 -2.50
CA PRO A 108 9.95 19.11 -2.11
C PRO A 108 9.03 18.06 -2.77
N PRO A 109 9.45 16.79 -2.85
CA PRO A 109 8.60 15.73 -3.37
C PRO A 109 7.29 15.58 -2.61
N THR A 110 6.23 15.21 -3.31
CA THR A 110 4.93 14.97 -2.67
C THR A 110 5.01 13.75 -1.76
N GLU A 111 4.68 13.93 -0.49
CA GLU A 111 4.64 12.86 0.50
C GLU A 111 3.28 12.85 1.19
N TYR A 112 2.76 11.66 1.45
CA TYR A 112 1.55 11.50 2.23
C TYR A 112 1.56 10.13 2.91
N ARG A 113 0.71 9.98 3.90
CA ARG A 113 0.54 8.73 4.63
C ARG A 113 -0.83 8.14 4.32
N MET A 114 -0.88 6.84 4.28
CA MET A 114 -2.10 6.09 4.04
C MET A 114 -2.28 5.08 5.17
N GLN A 115 -3.34 5.25 5.94
CA GLN A 115 -3.71 4.31 6.97
C GLN A 115 -4.69 3.29 6.41
N ILE A 116 -4.35 2.01 6.55
CA ILE A 116 -5.24 0.93 6.14
C ILE A 116 -6.20 0.65 7.28
N VAL A 117 -7.45 1.03 7.08
CA VAL A 117 -8.49 0.89 8.11
C VAL A 117 -9.05 -0.52 8.11
N SER A 118 -9.30 -1.08 6.92
CA SER A 118 -9.74 -2.46 6.80
C SER A 118 -9.42 -3.02 5.42
N LEU A 119 -9.20 -4.32 5.37
CA LEU A 119 -9.06 -5.08 4.14
C LEU A 119 -9.77 -6.41 4.35
N LYS A 120 -10.92 -6.57 3.71
CA LYS A 120 -11.74 -7.77 3.85
C LYS A 120 -12.49 -8.02 2.55
N ASP A 121 -12.41 -9.25 2.06
CA ASP A 121 -13.16 -9.70 0.86
C ASP A 121 -12.91 -8.82 -0.38
N GLY A 122 -11.66 -8.38 -0.55
CA GLY A 122 -11.28 -7.50 -1.66
C GLY A 122 -11.73 -6.06 -1.51
N LEU A 123 -12.27 -5.68 -0.37
CA LEU A 123 -12.69 -4.31 -0.08
C LEU A 123 -11.64 -3.65 0.82
N LEU A 124 -10.91 -2.69 0.27
CA LEU A 124 -9.87 -1.95 0.96
C LEU A 124 -10.39 -0.56 1.34
N LYS A 125 -10.36 -0.25 2.63
CA LYS A 125 -10.71 1.08 3.14
C LYS A 125 -9.46 1.74 3.72
N VAL A 126 -9.17 2.94 3.26
CA VAL A 126 -7.98 3.67 3.69
C VAL A 126 -8.34 5.09 4.11
N ARG A 127 -7.55 5.63 5.02
CA ARG A 127 -7.58 7.05 5.40
C ARG A 127 -6.28 7.69 4.93
N ARG A 128 -6.41 8.73 4.12
CA ARG A 128 -5.25 9.50 3.67
C ARG A 128 -4.93 10.59 4.68
N MET A 129 -3.66 10.69 5.04
CA MET A 129 -3.13 11.73 5.94
C MET A 129 -1.98 12.45 5.26
N GLU A 130 -1.98 13.75 5.30
CA GLU A 130 -0.92 14.59 4.74
C GLU A 130 0.06 15.08 5.80
#